data_e5c8f007acf356d57f33f15b56309a3d
#
_entry.id   e5c8f007acf356d57f33f15b56309a3d
#
_cell.length_a   1.000
_cell.length_b   1.000
_cell.length_c   1.000
_cell.angle_alpha   90.00
_cell.angle_beta   90.00
_cell.angle_gamma   90.00
#
_symmetry.space_group_name_H-M   'P 1'
#
loop_
_entity.id
_entity.type
_entity.pdbx_description
1 polymer ?
#
loop_
_entity_poly.entity_id
_entity_poly.type
_entity_poly.pdbx_seq_one_letter_code
_entity_poly.pdbx_strand_id
1 'polypeptide(L)'
;MHILEHLFLVGEFPARARLLSGLTFEQVRQRPDGASHSIYEELWHLVGYQQSIIEPGGPTGDRYPSAAPEHDHQWHDLVRLFLDGAQKAAALGQSPERLALEIEPGVILADELNSVAVHNAYHFGKIVALRQRIGAWPPSAASEEP
;
A
#
# COMPACT_ATOMS: atom_id res chain seq x y z
N MET A 1 -9.87 7.81 17.27
CA MET A 1 -9.26 7.10 16.13
C MET A 1 -8.66 5.81 16.63
N HIS A 2 -9.05 4.69 16.04
CA HIS A 2 -8.49 3.39 16.42
C HIS A 2 -7.06 3.25 15.88
N ILE A 3 -6.19 2.50 16.58
CA ILE A 3 -4.77 2.38 16.18
C ILE A 3 -4.60 1.86 14.74
N LEU A 4 -5.42 0.90 14.30
CA LEU A 4 -5.32 0.38 12.93
C LEU A 4 -5.80 1.40 11.87
N GLU A 5 -6.78 2.25 12.19
CA GLU A 5 -7.15 3.37 11.31
C GLU A 5 -5.98 4.34 11.15
N HIS A 6 -5.32 4.67 12.24
CA HIS A 6 -4.11 5.49 12.23
C HIS A 6 -3.00 4.86 11.38
N LEU A 7 -2.73 3.57 11.57
CA LEU A 7 -1.64 2.88 10.88
C LEU A 7 -1.88 2.68 9.38
N PHE A 8 -3.12 2.38 8.99
CA PHE A 8 -3.42 1.99 7.60
C PHE A 8 -3.95 3.13 6.72
N LEU A 9 -4.61 4.14 7.29
CA LEU A 9 -5.30 5.16 6.49
C LEU A 9 -4.68 6.56 6.60
N VAL A 10 -4.50 7.08 7.82
CA VAL A 10 -4.24 8.52 8.06
C VAL A 10 -3.05 8.84 8.97
N GLY A 11 -2.22 7.92 9.34
CA GLY A 11 -1.13 8.01 10.32
C GLY A 11 -0.26 9.28 10.35
N GLU A 12 0.98 9.17 10.79
CA GLU A 12 1.94 10.27 11.03
C GLU A 12 2.36 11.03 9.75
N PHE A 13 1.97 10.59 8.60
CA PHE A 13 2.26 11.20 7.29
C PHE A 13 0.96 11.30 6.46
N PRO A 14 0.96 12.04 5.34
CA PRO A 14 -0.27 12.25 4.56
C PRO A 14 -1.06 10.96 4.30
N ALA A 15 -2.39 11.06 4.27
CA ALA A 15 -3.28 9.92 4.02
C ALA A 15 -2.81 9.10 2.81
N ARG A 16 -2.94 7.77 2.89
CA ARG A 16 -2.42 6.86 1.85
C ARG A 16 -3.00 7.17 0.47
N ALA A 17 -4.29 7.51 0.41
CA ALA A 17 -4.94 7.95 -0.84
C ALA A 17 -4.24 9.18 -1.44
N ARG A 18 -3.88 10.19 -0.62
CA ARG A 18 -3.16 11.37 -1.08
C ARG A 18 -1.74 11.04 -1.58
N LEU A 19 -1.05 10.12 -0.92
CA LEU A 19 0.28 9.69 -1.37
C LEU A 19 0.27 9.02 -2.74
N LEU A 20 -0.86 8.43 -3.13
CA LEU A 20 -1.03 7.73 -4.40
C LEU A 20 -1.73 8.58 -5.48
N SER A 21 -2.26 9.75 -5.14
CA SER A 21 -3.01 10.61 -6.05
C SER A 21 -2.12 11.46 -6.96
N GLY A 22 -2.71 11.99 -8.05
CA GLY A 22 -2.09 12.99 -8.92
C GLY A 22 -0.86 12.50 -9.70
N LEU A 23 -0.72 11.19 -9.89
CA LEU A 23 0.35 10.59 -10.70
C LEU A 23 -0.18 10.21 -12.08
N THR A 24 0.57 10.54 -13.12
CA THR A 24 0.28 10.11 -14.48
C THR A 24 0.74 8.68 -14.71
N PHE A 25 0.20 8.02 -15.72
CA PHE A 25 0.60 6.67 -16.11
C PHE A 25 2.10 6.56 -16.40
N GLU A 26 2.68 7.54 -17.08
CA GLU A 26 4.12 7.55 -17.36
C GLU A 26 4.97 7.70 -16.08
N GLN A 27 4.51 8.51 -15.14
CA GLN A 27 5.20 8.69 -13.86
C GLN A 27 5.23 7.40 -13.02
N VAL A 28 4.13 6.64 -12.99
CA VAL A 28 4.05 5.43 -12.14
C VAL A 28 4.89 4.27 -12.68
N ARG A 29 5.09 4.19 -13.99
CA ARG A 29 5.87 3.13 -14.64
C ARG A 29 7.36 3.46 -14.76
N GLN A 30 7.74 4.74 -14.57
CA GLN A 30 9.12 5.18 -14.71
C GLN A 30 9.99 4.64 -13.56
N ARG A 31 11.15 4.10 -13.92
CA ARG A 31 12.24 3.82 -12.97
C ARG A 31 13.28 4.92 -13.10
N PRO A 32 13.39 5.84 -12.13
CA PRO A 32 14.48 6.84 -12.14
C PRO A 32 15.84 6.16 -12.03
N ASP A 33 16.89 6.83 -12.52
CA ASP A 33 18.26 6.32 -12.45
C ASP A 33 18.64 5.88 -11.03
N GLY A 34 19.18 4.67 -10.90
CA GLY A 34 19.55 4.09 -9.62
C GLY A 34 18.38 3.60 -8.75
N ALA A 35 17.13 3.66 -9.24
CA ALA A 35 15.99 3.03 -8.56
C ALA A 35 15.83 1.57 -9.00
N SER A 36 15.65 0.68 -8.02
CA SER A 36 15.40 -0.74 -8.30
C SER A 36 14.00 -1.00 -8.85
N HIS A 37 13.03 -0.17 -8.46
CA HIS A 37 11.62 -0.33 -8.80
C HIS A 37 10.98 1.01 -9.13
N SER A 38 9.88 0.96 -9.91
CA SER A 38 8.98 2.07 -10.16
C SER A 38 7.96 2.23 -9.02
N ILE A 39 7.18 3.33 -9.03
CA ILE A 39 6.07 3.54 -8.09
C ILE A 39 5.03 2.42 -8.23
N TYR A 40 4.71 2.01 -9.46
CA TYR A 40 3.79 0.91 -9.71
C TYR A 40 4.27 -0.40 -9.06
N GLU A 41 5.53 -0.74 -9.22
CA GLU A 41 6.11 -1.97 -8.68
C GLU A 41 6.15 -1.97 -7.15
N GLU A 42 6.47 -0.83 -6.53
CA GLU A 42 6.43 -0.70 -5.07
C GLU A 42 4.99 -0.88 -4.54
N LEU A 43 3.99 -0.27 -5.18
CA LEU A 43 2.59 -0.44 -4.79
C LEU A 43 2.08 -1.86 -5.05
N TRP A 44 2.47 -2.47 -6.16
CA TRP A 44 2.12 -3.86 -6.48
C TRP A 44 2.60 -4.82 -5.39
N HIS A 45 3.84 -4.64 -4.94
CA HIS A 45 4.41 -5.41 -3.83
C HIS A 45 3.62 -5.21 -2.53
N LEU A 46 3.25 -3.97 -2.21
CA LEU A 46 2.42 -3.66 -1.04
C LEU A 46 1.06 -4.36 -1.08
N VAL A 47 0.39 -4.31 -2.22
CA VAL A 47 -0.93 -4.97 -2.41
C VAL A 47 -0.81 -6.46 -2.17
N GLY A 48 0.17 -7.13 -2.78
CA GLY A 48 0.37 -8.57 -2.63
C GLY A 48 0.60 -8.98 -1.17
N TYR A 49 1.48 -8.28 -0.45
CA TYR A 49 1.76 -8.57 0.94
C TYR A 49 0.55 -8.29 1.85
N GLN A 50 -0.09 -7.14 1.70
CA GLN A 50 -1.26 -6.77 2.48
C GLN A 50 -2.41 -7.77 2.29
N GLN A 51 -2.69 -8.17 1.05
CA GLN A 51 -3.76 -9.14 0.75
C GLN A 51 -3.47 -10.51 1.36
N SER A 52 -2.23 -10.98 1.33
CA SER A 52 -1.87 -12.30 1.88
C SER A 52 -2.18 -12.44 3.37
N ILE A 53 -2.19 -11.33 4.12
CA ILE A 53 -2.48 -11.30 5.56
C ILE A 53 -3.97 -11.05 5.83
N ILE A 54 -4.60 -10.12 5.09
CA ILE A 54 -5.98 -9.73 5.32
C ILE A 54 -6.96 -10.78 4.78
N GLU A 55 -6.61 -11.42 3.68
CA GLU A 55 -7.37 -12.47 3.01
C GLU A 55 -6.52 -13.75 2.86
N PRO A 56 -6.29 -14.51 3.95
CA PRO A 56 -5.46 -15.71 3.90
C PRO A 56 -5.98 -16.72 2.86
N GLY A 57 -5.06 -17.29 2.08
CA GLY A 57 -5.38 -18.22 1.00
C GLY A 57 -5.53 -17.58 -0.38
N GLY A 58 -5.32 -16.27 -0.48
CA GLY A 58 -5.15 -15.58 -1.76
C GLY A 58 -3.88 -16.04 -2.49
N PRO A 59 -3.75 -15.74 -3.80
CA PRO A 59 -2.59 -16.14 -4.58
C PRO A 59 -1.31 -15.52 -3.99
N THR A 60 -0.36 -16.35 -3.62
CA THR A 60 1.01 -15.93 -3.34
C THR A 60 1.71 -15.81 -4.69
N GLY A 61 1.80 -14.57 -5.18
CA GLY A 61 2.50 -14.27 -6.44
C GLY A 61 3.97 -13.90 -6.24
N ASP A 62 4.62 -13.57 -7.33
CA ASP A 62 5.98 -13.03 -7.31
C ASP A 62 6.03 -11.75 -6.44
N ARG A 63 7.19 -11.48 -5.87
CA ARG A 63 7.39 -10.30 -5.02
C ARG A 63 7.19 -8.97 -5.74
N TYR A 64 7.48 -8.95 -7.04
CA TYR A 64 7.30 -7.82 -7.95
C TYR A 64 6.74 -8.32 -9.28
N PRO A 65 6.02 -7.47 -10.03
CA PRO A 65 5.46 -7.88 -11.30
C PRO A 65 6.58 -8.17 -12.32
N SER A 66 6.37 -9.14 -13.19
CA SER A 66 7.32 -9.52 -14.23
C SER A 66 7.45 -8.50 -15.36
N ALA A 67 6.46 -7.60 -15.51
CA ALA A 67 6.41 -6.56 -16.52
C ALA A 67 5.85 -5.24 -15.96
N ALA A 68 6.24 -4.13 -16.59
CA ALA A 68 5.64 -2.83 -16.33
C ALA A 68 4.16 -2.82 -16.78
N PRO A 69 3.31 -1.95 -16.19
CA PRO A 69 1.92 -1.83 -16.64
C PRO A 69 1.87 -1.32 -18.08
N GLU A 70 0.91 -1.86 -18.85
CA GLU A 70 0.70 -1.49 -20.26
C GLU A 70 -0.41 -0.45 -20.43
N HIS A 71 -1.33 -0.38 -19.46
CA HIS A 71 -2.52 0.47 -19.51
C HIS A 71 -2.76 1.23 -18.21
N ASP A 72 -3.24 2.46 -18.33
CA ASP A 72 -3.51 3.36 -17.19
C ASP A 72 -4.47 2.76 -16.15
N HIS A 73 -5.50 2.03 -16.58
CA HIS A 73 -6.45 1.40 -15.65
C HIS A 73 -5.77 0.42 -14.68
N GLN A 74 -4.65 -0.21 -15.05
CA GLN A 74 -3.92 -1.12 -14.15
C GLN A 74 -3.38 -0.39 -12.91
N TRP A 75 -2.97 0.89 -13.07
CA TRP A 75 -2.59 1.72 -11.94
C TRP A 75 -3.79 2.04 -11.04
N HIS A 76 -4.90 2.49 -11.62
CA HIS A 76 -6.09 2.83 -10.84
C HIS A 76 -6.68 1.62 -10.12
N ASP A 77 -6.70 0.45 -10.76
CA ASP A 77 -7.12 -0.80 -10.14
C ASP A 77 -6.22 -1.20 -8.97
N LEU A 78 -4.91 -1.04 -9.12
CA LEU A 78 -3.93 -1.34 -8.08
C LEU A 78 -4.08 -0.41 -6.86
N VAL A 79 -4.28 0.90 -7.09
CA VAL A 79 -4.56 1.88 -6.03
C VAL A 79 -5.85 1.51 -5.29
N ARG A 80 -6.93 1.18 -6.02
CA ARG A 80 -8.19 0.76 -5.41
C ARG A 80 -8.00 -0.50 -4.55
N LEU A 81 -7.33 -1.53 -5.06
CA LEU A 81 -7.04 -2.75 -4.31
C LEU A 81 -6.27 -2.47 -3.02
N PHE A 82 -5.28 -1.58 -3.08
CA PHE A 82 -4.53 -1.19 -1.89
C PHE A 82 -5.42 -0.49 -0.86
N LEU A 83 -6.20 0.51 -1.29
CA LEU A 83 -7.05 1.30 -0.38
C LEU A 83 -8.17 0.45 0.22
N ASP A 84 -8.80 -0.42 -0.56
CA ASP A 84 -9.81 -1.36 -0.06
C ASP A 84 -9.22 -2.33 0.98
N GLY A 85 -8.02 -2.85 0.74
CA GLY A 85 -7.30 -3.67 1.69
C GLY A 85 -6.96 -2.92 2.98
N ALA A 86 -6.50 -1.66 2.86
CA ALA A 86 -6.23 -0.81 4.03
C ALA A 86 -7.49 -0.52 4.85
N GLN A 87 -8.64 -0.30 4.21
CA GLN A 87 -9.94 -0.16 4.88
C GLN A 87 -10.32 -1.44 5.64
N LYS A 88 -10.16 -2.61 5.00
CA LYS A 88 -10.41 -3.91 5.65
C LYS A 88 -9.51 -4.11 6.87
N ALA A 89 -8.22 -3.80 6.76
CA ALA A 89 -7.28 -3.86 7.88
C ALA A 89 -7.70 -2.95 9.04
N ALA A 90 -8.08 -1.71 8.75
CA ALA A 90 -8.57 -0.76 9.74
C ALA A 90 -9.85 -1.27 10.44
N ALA A 91 -10.78 -1.87 9.67
CA ALA A 91 -12.02 -2.43 10.21
C ALA A 91 -11.81 -3.62 11.16
N LEU A 92 -10.73 -4.40 10.99
CA LEU A 92 -10.37 -5.47 11.91
C LEU A 92 -10.12 -4.96 13.33
N GLY A 93 -9.69 -3.73 13.49
CA GLY A 93 -9.52 -3.08 14.80
C GLY A 93 -10.80 -2.97 15.62
N GLN A 94 -11.95 -3.07 15.00
CA GLN A 94 -13.26 -3.05 15.68
C GLN A 94 -13.63 -4.40 16.32
N SER A 95 -12.84 -5.46 16.11
CA SER A 95 -13.11 -6.81 16.61
C SER A 95 -11.91 -7.34 17.40
N PRO A 96 -11.84 -7.08 18.73
CA PRO A 96 -10.77 -7.60 19.58
C PRO A 96 -10.61 -9.12 19.50
N GLU A 97 -11.72 -9.86 19.33
CA GLU A 97 -11.70 -11.31 19.22
C GLU A 97 -10.96 -11.76 17.95
N ARG A 98 -11.15 -11.06 16.85
CA ARG A 98 -10.42 -11.35 15.60
C ARG A 98 -8.94 -11.01 15.72
N LEU A 99 -8.61 -9.90 16.34
CA LEU A 99 -7.22 -9.49 16.55
C LEU A 99 -6.44 -10.50 17.39
N ALA A 100 -7.11 -11.17 18.33
CA ALA A 100 -6.51 -12.20 19.20
C ALA A 100 -6.46 -13.60 18.56
N LEU A 101 -6.98 -13.80 17.34
CA LEU A 101 -6.90 -15.09 16.66
C LEU A 101 -5.45 -15.45 16.38
N GLU A 102 -5.05 -16.62 16.82
CA GLU A 102 -3.79 -17.25 16.44
C GLU A 102 -3.90 -17.73 15.00
N ILE A 103 -3.06 -17.16 14.12
CA ILE A 103 -3.05 -17.47 12.67
C ILE A 103 -1.91 -18.43 12.32
N GLU A 104 -0.86 -18.42 13.13
CA GLU A 104 0.27 -19.37 13.11
C GLU A 104 0.69 -19.64 14.56
N PRO A 105 1.39 -20.76 14.88
CA PRO A 105 1.82 -21.06 16.22
C PRO A 105 2.57 -19.89 16.89
N GLY A 106 1.97 -19.29 17.92
CA GLY A 106 2.52 -18.16 18.67
C GLY A 106 2.38 -16.78 17.99
N VAL A 107 1.65 -16.68 16.88
CA VAL A 107 1.45 -15.42 16.14
C VAL A 107 -0.05 -15.11 16.06
N ILE A 108 -0.47 -13.99 16.62
CA ILE A 108 -1.85 -13.52 16.52
C ILE A 108 -2.02 -12.55 15.35
N LEU A 109 -3.25 -12.41 14.86
CA LEU A 109 -3.56 -11.49 13.75
C LEU A 109 -3.12 -10.04 14.03
N ALA A 110 -3.19 -9.58 15.27
CA ALA A 110 -2.71 -8.24 15.64
C ALA A 110 -1.21 -8.03 15.35
N ASP A 111 -0.39 -9.05 15.59
CA ASP A 111 1.06 -8.99 15.33
C ASP A 111 1.34 -8.90 13.83
N GLU A 112 0.64 -9.69 13.03
CA GLU A 112 0.75 -9.63 11.57
C GLU A 112 0.26 -8.31 10.99
N LEU A 113 -0.84 -7.76 11.48
CA LEU A 113 -1.32 -6.43 11.05
C LEU A 113 -0.30 -5.33 11.40
N ASN A 114 0.35 -5.42 12.55
CA ASN A 114 1.43 -4.50 12.90
C ASN A 114 2.62 -4.64 11.91
N SER A 115 3.00 -5.87 11.58
CA SER A 115 4.05 -6.14 10.59
C SER A 115 3.71 -5.57 9.22
N VAL A 116 2.46 -5.75 8.75
CA VAL A 116 1.96 -5.16 7.49
C VAL A 116 2.02 -3.63 7.54
N ALA A 117 1.62 -3.00 8.66
CA ALA A 117 1.64 -1.55 8.78
C ALA A 117 3.07 -0.98 8.69
N VAL A 118 4.03 -1.62 9.36
CA VAL A 118 5.46 -1.24 9.30
C VAL A 118 6.02 -1.43 7.90
N HIS A 119 5.71 -2.56 7.26
CA HIS A 119 6.11 -2.86 5.90
C HIS A 119 5.54 -1.82 4.90
N ASN A 120 4.26 -1.49 5.03
CA ASN A 120 3.61 -0.46 4.22
C ASN A 120 4.29 0.90 4.40
N ALA A 121 4.59 1.31 5.64
CA ALA A 121 5.27 2.58 5.93
C ALA A 121 6.65 2.66 5.25
N TYR A 122 7.43 1.58 5.30
CA TYR A 122 8.73 1.49 4.64
C TYR A 122 8.62 1.71 3.11
N HIS A 123 7.69 1.01 2.46
CA HIS A 123 7.50 1.13 1.01
C HIS A 123 6.86 2.45 0.60
N PHE A 124 5.98 3.04 1.42
CA PHE A 124 5.49 4.41 1.18
C PHE A 124 6.62 5.44 1.25
N GLY A 125 7.58 5.27 2.16
CA GLY A 125 8.79 6.10 2.16
C GLY A 125 9.56 6.02 0.83
N LYS A 126 9.67 4.83 0.24
CA LYS A 126 10.27 4.63 -1.09
C LYS A 126 9.44 5.30 -2.20
N ILE A 127 8.10 5.15 -2.16
CA ILE A 127 7.20 5.80 -3.13
C ILE A 127 7.36 7.33 -3.06
N VAL A 128 7.40 7.92 -1.86
CA VAL A 128 7.63 9.36 -1.69
C VAL A 128 8.99 9.78 -2.27
N ALA A 129 10.05 9.02 -1.99
CA ALA A 129 11.37 9.29 -2.54
C ALA A 129 11.39 9.21 -4.08
N LEU A 130 10.70 8.23 -4.67
CA LEU A 130 10.53 8.12 -6.11
C LEU A 130 9.77 9.32 -6.68
N ARG A 131 8.67 9.74 -6.05
CA ARG A 131 7.90 10.94 -6.43
C ARG A 131 8.78 12.20 -6.42
N GLN A 132 9.61 12.37 -5.41
CA GLN A 132 10.56 13.50 -5.34
C GLN A 132 11.54 13.48 -6.50
N ARG A 133 12.09 12.31 -6.84
CA ARG A 133 13.08 12.16 -7.92
C ARG A 133 12.50 12.44 -9.31
N ILE A 134 11.23 12.16 -9.54
CA ILE A 134 10.54 12.44 -10.81
C ILE A 134 9.84 13.80 -10.85
N GLY A 135 10.00 14.64 -9.81
CA GLY A 135 9.36 15.96 -9.74
C GLY A 135 7.85 15.95 -9.51
N ALA A 136 7.30 14.85 -8.95
CA ALA A 136 5.87 14.66 -8.67
C ALA A 136 5.52 14.80 -7.16
N TRP A 137 6.32 15.56 -6.42
CA TRP A 137 6.13 15.81 -4.99
C TRP A 137 6.17 17.31 -4.67
N PRO A 138 5.33 17.82 -3.76
CA PRO A 138 4.18 17.13 -3.13
C PRO A 138 3.03 16.86 -4.12
N PRO A 139 2.05 15.98 -3.77
CA PRO A 139 0.83 15.83 -4.58
C PRO A 139 0.13 17.18 -4.72
N SER A 140 -0.39 17.48 -5.91
CA SER A 140 -1.12 18.73 -6.16
C SER A 140 -2.39 18.81 -5.30
N ALA A 141 -2.79 20.02 -4.89
CA ALA A 141 -4.01 20.24 -4.10
C ALA A 141 -5.30 19.85 -4.85
N ALA A 142 -5.24 19.78 -6.18
CA ALA A 142 -6.39 19.41 -7.03
C ALA A 142 -6.68 17.89 -7.05
N SER A 143 -5.91 17.07 -6.37
CA SER A 143 -6.05 15.60 -6.33
C SER A 143 -6.82 15.10 -5.10
N GLU A 144 -7.65 15.94 -4.46
CA GLU A 144 -8.49 15.55 -3.32
C GLU A 144 -9.88 15.02 -3.72
N GLU A 145 -10.18 14.86 -5.01
CA GLU A 145 -11.39 14.17 -5.45
C GLU A 145 -11.08 12.67 -5.63
N PRO A 146 -11.94 11.81 -5.00
CA PRO A 146 -11.80 10.35 -5.05
C PRO A 146 -12.08 9.75 -6.42
#